data_8ab17d829512533ec3304fe601c58b2c
#
_entry.id   8ab17d829512533ec3304fe601c58b2c
#
_cell.length_a   1.000
_cell.length_b   1.000
_cell.length_c   1.000
_cell.angle_alpha   90.00
_cell.angle_beta   90.00
_cell.angle_gamma   90.00
#
_symmetry.space_group_name_H-M   'P 1'
#
loop_
_entity.id
_entity.type
_entity.pdbx_description
1 polymer ?
#
loop_
_entity_poly.entity_id
_entity_poly.type
_entity_poly.pdbx_seq_one_letter_code
_entity_poly.pdbx_strand_id
1 'polypeptide(L)'
;MKKLIAAAVATSVSAIAVADVSITGNAKYEYFNSQTGTDASTNKSNTEVNLSIKGKKGDTGVVMNLEFNGHGSVDTGTHTVTTTTDTSGAALAYVSTSTVSQRNGGTLDIEDLYMTTKVGDISVKAGNWATGTSALLGEIDNGGRATNKIDLRTKVGGATVYVGNNGRSDTGESHTGNTALNNNMYAGVVMNVGGATVELKKLDEDTDGFGIRGSMAGVDYRLEQKSDTAAKGDTTFGELKTTVNGVTLGYAFVDADKVNQITEDDSAIFAVEGNIATADGVDQIMASTSFDGNKVTFKNGSVKKGINSTTDLDFTQVSVSRALASGANAVVTYTTKDATASTDTDTLEVELNVSF
;
A
#
# COMPACT_ATOMS: atom_id res chain seq x y z
N MET A 1 -19.15 21.90 -14.90
CA MET A 1 -18.89 20.57 -15.45
C MET A 1 -18.76 19.47 -14.37
N LYS A 2 -18.02 19.68 -13.25
CA LYS A 2 -17.85 18.65 -12.18
C LYS A 2 -19.16 18.17 -11.53
N LYS A 3 -20.17 19.04 -11.38
CA LYS A 3 -21.50 18.67 -10.85
C LYS A 3 -22.34 17.84 -11.82
N LEU A 4 -22.08 17.95 -13.12
CA LEU A 4 -22.79 17.21 -14.16
C LEU A 4 -22.32 15.75 -14.27
N ILE A 5 -21.05 15.47 -14.01
CA ILE A 5 -20.51 14.10 -14.05
C ILE A 5 -21.04 13.30 -12.86
N ALA A 6 -21.04 13.88 -11.65
CA ALA A 6 -21.61 13.23 -10.48
C ALA A 6 -23.12 12.97 -10.61
N ALA A 7 -23.85 13.92 -11.21
CA ALA A 7 -25.29 13.76 -11.49
C ALA A 7 -25.56 12.73 -12.60
N ALA A 8 -24.71 12.64 -13.63
CA ALA A 8 -24.85 11.67 -14.71
C ALA A 8 -24.58 10.24 -14.24
N VAL A 9 -23.60 10.04 -13.36
CA VAL A 9 -23.34 8.73 -12.74
C VAL A 9 -24.50 8.34 -11.82
N ALA A 10 -25.00 9.26 -10.98
CA ALA A 10 -26.11 8.97 -10.09
C ALA A 10 -27.43 8.66 -10.84
N THR A 11 -27.69 9.35 -11.96
CA THR A 11 -28.92 9.12 -12.75
C THR A 11 -28.85 7.88 -13.65
N SER A 12 -27.66 7.48 -14.12
CA SER A 12 -27.51 6.24 -14.89
C SER A 12 -27.63 4.98 -14.03
N VAL A 13 -27.29 5.09 -12.73
CA VAL A 13 -27.42 3.98 -11.78
C VAL A 13 -28.86 3.83 -11.25
N SER A 14 -29.63 4.91 -11.17
CA SER A 14 -31.03 4.87 -10.69
C SER A 14 -32.03 4.18 -11.64
N ALA A 15 -31.67 3.91 -12.89
CA ALA A 15 -32.52 3.20 -13.85
C ALA A 15 -32.39 1.65 -13.75
N ILE A 16 -31.48 1.12 -12.97
CA ILE A 16 -31.36 -0.32 -12.69
C ILE A 16 -31.80 -0.58 -11.26
N ALA A 17 -33.09 -0.45 -11.04
CA ALA A 17 -33.72 -0.69 -9.74
C ALA A 17 -33.69 -2.18 -9.40
N VAL A 18 -32.60 -2.71 -8.82
CA VAL A 18 -32.58 -3.98 -8.05
C VAL A 18 -31.23 -4.25 -7.36
N ALA A 19 -30.23 -3.40 -7.46
CA ALA A 19 -28.99 -3.55 -6.73
C ALA A 19 -28.84 -2.40 -5.72
N ASP A 20 -28.55 -2.71 -4.47
CA ASP A 20 -28.11 -1.70 -3.52
C ASP A 20 -26.73 -1.22 -3.99
N VAL A 21 -26.66 0.04 -4.42
CA VAL A 21 -25.40 0.66 -4.83
C VAL A 21 -25.01 1.69 -3.78
N SER A 22 -23.80 1.57 -3.26
CA SER A 22 -23.21 2.58 -2.40
C SER A 22 -21.98 3.17 -3.07
N ILE A 23 -21.80 4.49 -2.91
CA ILE A 23 -20.62 5.22 -3.32
C ILE A 23 -20.08 5.90 -2.06
N THR A 24 -18.86 5.59 -1.72
CA THR A 24 -18.13 6.21 -0.61
C THR A 24 -16.76 6.64 -1.11
N GLY A 25 -16.11 7.55 -0.43
CA GLY A 25 -14.80 7.97 -0.83
C GLY A 25 -14.12 8.88 0.19
N ASN A 26 -12.92 9.27 -0.17
CA ASN A 26 -12.20 10.31 0.52
C ASN A 26 -11.48 11.20 -0.49
N ALA A 27 -11.23 12.43 -0.08
CA ALA A 27 -10.37 13.36 -0.79
C ALA A 27 -9.25 13.77 0.16
N LYS A 28 -8.02 13.65 -0.30
CA LYS A 28 -6.82 13.94 0.45
C LYS A 28 -6.03 15.03 -0.26
N TYR A 29 -5.56 16.01 0.50
CA TYR A 29 -4.55 16.97 0.08
C TYR A 29 -3.34 16.81 0.96
N GLU A 30 -2.18 16.71 0.36
CA GLU A 30 -0.89 16.57 1.03
C GLU A 30 0.05 17.69 0.59
N TYR A 31 0.80 18.20 1.53
CA TYR A 31 1.91 19.13 1.28
C TYR A 31 3.14 18.60 1.99
N PHE A 32 4.23 18.50 1.25
CA PHE A 32 5.52 18.07 1.73
C PHE A 32 6.54 19.19 1.59
N ASN A 33 7.31 19.43 2.64
CA ASN A 33 8.54 20.20 2.60
C ASN A 33 9.67 19.28 3.06
N SER A 34 10.65 19.05 2.20
CA SER A 34 11.78 18.17 2.51
C SER A 34 13.08 18.90 2.29
N GLN A 35 14.01 18.76 3.23
CA GLN A 35 15.35 19.28 3.20
C GLN A 35 16.36 18.15 3.42
N THR A 36 17.38 18.08 2.58
CA THR A 36 18.48 17.11 2.68
C THR A 36 19.77 17.86 2.98
N GLY A 37 20.34 17.62 4.16
CA GLY A 37 21.54 18.30 4.65
C GLY A 37 21.43 19.81 4.63
N THR A 38 22.35 20.45 3.94
CA THR A 38 22.40 21.93 3.77
C THR A 38 21.76 22.41 2.49
N ASP A 39 21.17 21.53 1.70
CA ASP A 39 20.51 21.88 0.45
C ASP A 39 19.26 22.73 0.68
N ALA A 40 18.84 23.45 -0.35
CA ALA A 40 17.58 24.18 -0.30
C ALA A 40 16.41 23.20 -0.18
N SER A 41 15.42 23.52 0.67
CA SER A 41 14.23 22.70 0.82
C SER A 41 13.45 22.59 -0.49
N THR A 42 12.89 21.41 -0.72
CA THR A 42 11.98 21.13 -1.85
C THR A 42 10.55 21.01 -1.34
N ASN A 43 9.63 21.58 -2.10
CA ASN A 43 8.20 21.52 -1.77
C ASN A 43 7.48 20.67 -2.82
N LYS A 44 6.57 19.83 -2.36
CA LYS A 44 5.66 19.07 -3.22
C LYS A 44 4.25 19.17 -2.66
N SER A 45 3.26 19.06 -3.51
CA SER A 45 1.87 18.89 -3.06
C SER A 45 1.19 17.84 -3.92
N ASN A 46 0.30 17.10 -3.30
CA ASN A 46 -0.52 16.08 -3.95
C ASN A 46 -1.99 16.30 -3.61
N THR A 47 -2.85 15.90 -4.51
CA THR A 47 -4.29 15.78 -4.28
C THR A 47 -4.73 14.42 -4.80
N GLU A 48 -5.39 13.68 -3.96
CA GLU A 48 -5.86 12.33 -4.27
C GLU A 48 -7.35 12.24 -3.94
N VAL A 49 -8.10 11.54 -4.77
CA VAL A 49 -9.50 11.22 -4.51
C VAL A 49 -9.71 9.73 -4.73
N ASN A 50 -10.09 9.03 -3.68
CA ASN A 50 -10.45 7.63 -3.72
C ASN A 50 -11.96 7.47 -3.72
N LEU A 51 -12.48 6.63 -4.61
CA LEU A 51 -13.90 6.28 -4.69
C LEU A 51 -14.07 4.78 -4.63
N SER A 52 -14.96 4.32 -3.76
CA SER A 52 -15.37 2.93 -3.68
C SER A 52 -16.84 2.83 -4.11
N ILE A 53 -17.08 2.12 -5.20
CA ILE A 53 -18.41 1.85 -5.75
C ILE A 53 -18.72 0.38 -5.48
N LYS A 54 -19.76 0.12 -4.71
CA LYS A 54 -20.17 -1.24 -4.35
C LYS A 54 -21.62 -1.46 -4.78
N GLY A 55 -21.86 -2.51 -5.54
CA GLY A 55 -23.18 -2.98 -5.91
C GLY A 55 -23.45 -4.35 -5.32
N LYS A 56 -24.68 -4.62 -4.82
CA LYS A 56 -25.05 -5.93 -4.27
C LYS A 56 -26.42 -6.33 -4.74
N LYS A 57 -26.56 -7.60 -5.13
CA LYS A 57 -27.85 -8.25 -5.43
C LYS A 57 -27.84 -9.67 -4.87
N GLY A 58 -28.61 -9.90 -3.83
CA GLY A 58 -28.61 -11.19 -3.10
C GLY A 58 -27.21 -11.47 -2.53
N ASP A 59 -26.65 -12.62 -2.83
CA ASP A 59 -25.30 -13.04 -2.39
C ASP A 59 -24.18 -12.57 -3.33
N THR A 60 -24.53 -11.90 -4.43
CA THR A 60 -23.53 -11.42 -5.40
C THR A 60 -23.28 -9.94 -5.20
N GLY A 61 -22.01 -9.57 -5.11
CA GLY A 61 -21.52 -8.20 -5.03
C GLY A 61 -20.51 -7.90 -6.12
N VAL A 62 -20.40 -6.63 -6.47
CA VAL A 62 -19.34 -6.08 -7.33
C VAL A 62 -18.72 -4.90 -6.59
N VAL A 63 -17.41 -4.82 -6.62
CA VAL A 63 -16.62 -3.72 -6.04
C VAL A 63 -15.74 -3.14 -7.12
N MET A 64 -15.74 -1.81 -7.21
CA MET A 64 -14.81 -1.04 -8.03
C MET A 64 -14.22 0.07 -7.17
N ASN A 65 -12.91 0.04 -6.98
CA ASN A 65 -12.16 1.12 -6.33
C ASN A 65 -11.42 1.90 -7.40
N LEU A 66 -11.57 3.21 -7.35
CA LEU A 66 -10.96 4.17 -8.26
C LEU A 66 -10.09 5.11 -7.44
N GLU A 67 -8.90 5.35 -7.94
CA GLU A 67 -8.00 6.39 -7.42
C GLU A 67 -7.81 7.46 -8.50
N PHE A 68 -8.01 8.69 -8.11
CA PHE A 68 -7.70 9.85 -8.93
C PHE A 68 -6.57 10.64 -8.27
N ASN A 69 -5.41 10.61 -8.89
CA ASN A 69 -4.24 11.37 -8.48
C ASN A 69 -4.19 12.69 -9.24
N GLY A 70 -4.36 13.81 -8.52
CA GLY A 70 -4.27 15.15 -9.05
C GLY A 70 -2.84 15.64 -9.30
N HIS A 71 -1.88 14.77 -9.38
CA HIS A 71 -0.48 15.10 -9.64
C HIS A 71 -0.35 15.73 -11.01
N GLY A 72 -0.09 17.01 -11.01
CA GLY A 72 0.54 17.63 -12.14
C GLY A 72 2.03 17.28 -12.14
N SER A 73 2.42 16.08 -12.50
CA SER A 73 3.83 15.84 -12.81
C SER A 73 4.14 16.61 -14.06
N VAL A 74 5.08 17.53 -13.94
CA VAL A 74 5.70 18.16 -15.11
C VAL A 74 6.61 17.09 -15.69
N ASP A 75 6.10 16.32 -16.64
CA ASP A 75 6.95 15.42 -17.40
C ASP A 75 7.81 16.28 -18.33
N THR A 76 9.07 16.50 -17.91
CA THR A 76 10.08 17.15 -18.75
C THR A 76 10.61 16.14 -19.75
N GLY A 77 9.79 15.80 -20.74
CA GLY A 77 10.23 15.01 -21.87
C GLY A 77 11.22 15.81 -22.70
N THR A 78 12.48 15.39 -22.70
CA THR A 78 13.48 15.95 -23.61
C THR A 78 13.26 15.31 -25.00
N HIS A 79 12.67 16.06 -25.90
CA HIS A 79 12.55 15.64 -27.30
C HIS A 79 13.84 16.02 -28.01
N THR A 80 14.71 15.04 -28.28
CA THR A 80 15.93 15.24 -29.07
C THR A 80 15.59 14.99 -30.53
N VAL A 81 15.51 16.02 -31.34
CA VAL A 81 15.43 15.89 -32.80
C VAL A 81 16.87 15.84 -33.32
N THR A 82 17.32 14.66 -33.70
CA THR A 82 18.60 14.49 -34.42
C THR A 82 18.32 14.62 -35.91
N THR A 83 18.68 15.71 -36.49
CA THR A 83 18.72 15.83 -37.97
C THR A 83 20.07 15.30 -38.46
N THR A 84 20.04 14.17 -39.16
CA THR A 84 21.20 13.66 -39.90
C THR A 84 21.37 14.51 -41.16
N THR A 85 22.55 15.06 -41.31
CA THR A 85 22.93 15.84 -42.50
C THR A 85 23.31 14.93 -43.64
N ASP A 86 22.98 15.43 -44.82
CA ASP A 86 23.31 14.94 -46.14
C ASP A 86 24.84 14.83 -46.38
N THR A 87 25.20 13.92 -47.30
CA THR A 87 26.52 13.43 -47.64
C THR A 87 27.45 14.42 -48.32
N SER A 88 27.23 15.72 -48.26
CA SER A 88 28.07 16.75 -48.89
C SER A 88 29.00 17.53 -47.95
N GLY A 89 29.16 17.09 -46.72
CA GLY A 89 30.31 17.51 -45.88
C GLY A 89 30.19 18.85 -45.16
N ALA A 90 29.02 19.47 -45.07
CA ALA A 90 28.81 20.65 -44.21
C ALA A 90 27.93 20.26 -43.01
N ALA A 91 28.56 20.15 -41.85
CA ALA A 91 27.85 19.84 -40.60
C ALA A 91 27.10 21.09 -40.12
N LEU A 92 25.80 21.08 -40.30
CA LEU A 92 24.89 21.94 -39.55
C LEU A 92 24.11 21.05 -38.58
N ALA A 93 24.71 20.72 -37.42
CA ALA A 93 24.00 20.11 -36.32
C ALA A 93 23.14 21.18 -35.65
N TYR A 94 21.84 21.22 -35.95
CA TYR A 94 20.88 21.98 -35.18
C TYR A 94 20.28 21.07 -34.11
N VAL A 95 20.77 21.21 -32.89
CA VAL A 95 20.16 20.57 -31.73
C VAL A 95 19.13 21.53 -31.16
N SER A 96 17.86 21.28 -31.43
CA SER A 96 16.78 21.99 -30.77
C SER A 96 16.31 21.14 -29.58
N THR A 97 16.66 21.52 -28.39
CA THR A 97 16.08 20.97 -27.14
C THR A 97 14.85 21.83 -26.82
N SER A 98 13.67 21.35 -27.14
CA SER A 98 12.44 21.95 -26.64
C SER A 98 11.98 21.13 -25.42
N THR A 99 11.98 21.78 -24.27
CA THR A 99 11.36 21.22 -23.06
C THR A 99 9.86 21.48 -23.16
N VAL A 100 9.10 20.47 -23.49
CA VAL A 100 7.64 20.57 -23.46
C VAL A 100 7.20 20.19 -22.06
N SER A 101 6.85 21.19 -21.25
CA SER A 101 6.17 20.97 -19.98
C SER A 101 4.71 20.63 -20.27
N GLN A 102 4.38 19.37 -20.37
CA GLN A 102 2.99 18.93 -20.35
C GLN A 102 2.53 18.93 -18.89
N ARG A 103 1.53 19.72 -18.57
CA ARG A 103 0.72 19.52 -17.37
C ARG A 103 -0.16 18.30 -17.63
N ASN A 104 0.27 17.12 -17.21
CA ASN A 104 -0.61 15.98 -17.17
C ASN A 104 -1.67 16.27 -16.11
N GLY A 105 -2.89 16.51 -16.55
CA GLY A 105 -4.03 16.54 -15.65
C GLY A 105 -4.20 15.13 -15.10
N GLY A 106 -4.01 14.93 -13.84
CA GLY A 106 -4.11 13.72 -13.02
C GLY A 106 -4.42 12.38 -13.70
N THR A 107 -4.05 11.30 -13.07
CA THR A 107 -4.37 9.94 -13.54
C THR A 107 -5.63 9.43 -12.84
N LEU A 108 -6.44 8.68 -13.56
CA LEU A 108 -7.53 7.88 -12.99
C LEU A 108 -7.13 6.42 -13.13
N ASP A 109 -6.91 5.77 -12.00
CA ASP A 109 -6.56 4.37 -11.93
C ASP A 109 -7.74 3.55 -11.38
N ILE A 110 -7.92 2.35 -11.94
CA ILE A 110 -8.83 1.36 -11.39
C ILE A 110 -7.98 0.46 -10.50
N GLU A 111 -8.09 0.66 -9.19
CA GLU A 111 -7.30 -0.10 -8.24
C GLU A 111 -7.83 -1.51 -8.06
N ASP A 112 -9.15 -1.61 -7.85
CA ASP A 112 -9.84 -2.88 -7.69
C ASP A 112 -11.04 -2.96 -8.63
N LEU A 113 -11.23 -4.11 -9.21
CA LEU A 113 -12.44 -4.48 -9.93
C LEU A 113 -12.69 -5.96 -9.74
N TYR A 114 -13.56 -6.32 -8.83
CA TYR A 114 -13.85 -7.72 -8.54
C TYR A 114 -15.33 -7.97 -8.21
N MET A 115 -15.72 -9.22 -8.33
CA MET A 115 -17.01 -9.71 -7.90
C MET A 115 -16.86 -10.67 -6.73
N THR A 116 -17.88 -10.70 -5.89
CA THR A 116 -18.05 -11.68 -4.82
C THR A 116 -19.37 -12.39 -4.97
N THR A 117 -19.43 -13.68 -4.69
CA THR A 117 -20.67 -14.43 -4.65
C THR A 117 -20.55 -15.62 -3.71
N LYS A 118 -21.67 -16.31 -3.48
CA LYS A 118 -21.70 -17.60 -2.79
C LYS A 118 -22.23 -18.70 -3.69
N VAL A 119 -21.62 -19.86 -3.62
CA VAL A 119 -22.09 -21.10 -4.28
C VAL A 119 -22.18 -22.16 -3.18
N GLY A 120 -23.37 -22.35 -2.64
CA GLY A 120 -23.57 -23.11 -1.41
C GLY A 120 -22.82 -22.44 -0.25
N ASP A 121 -21.97 -23.19 0.43
CA ASP A 121 -21.18 -22.70 1.56
C ASP A 121 -19.83 -22.09 1.14
N ILE A 122 -19.55 -22.06 -0.17
CA ILE A 122 -18.30 -21.52 -0.70
C ILE A 122 -18.49 -20.06 -1.06
N SER A 123 -17.71 -19.19 -0.47
CA SER A 123 -17.54 -17.79 -0.88
C SER A 123 -16.52 -17.71 -2.00
N VAL A 124 -16.87 -17.00 -3.06
CA VAL A 124 -16.04 -16.78 -4.25
C VAL A 124 -15.74 -15.30 -4.37
N LYS A 125 -14.47 -14.93 -4.56
CA LYS A 125 -14.04 -13.60 -5.00
C LYS A 125 -13.24 -13.77 -6.29
N ALA A 126 -13.58 -13.02 -7.33
CA ALA A 126 -12.92 -13.13 -8.64
C ALA A 126 -12.77 -11.75 -9.27
N GLY A 127 -11.61 -11.48 -9.87
CA GLY A 127 -11.29 -10.22 -10.55
C GLY A 127 -9.90 -9.72 -10.22
N ASN A 128 -9.77 -8.40 -10.18
CA ASN A 128 -8.51 -7.70 -9.92
C ASN A 128 -8.61 -7.00 -8.57
N TRP A 129 -7.61 -7.17 -7.73
CA TRP A 129 -7.48 -6.41 -6.47
C TRP A 129 -6.03 -6.33 -6.01
N ALA A 130 -5.71 -5.23 -5.31
CA ALA A 130 -4.34 -4.90 -4.92
C ALA A 130 -3.86 -5.70 -3.70
N THR A 131 -4.73 -5.97 -2.74
CA THR A 131 -4.34 -6.59 -1.48
C THR A 131 -4.01 -8.07 -1.61
N GLY A 132 -3.17 -8.56 -0.71
CA GLY A 132 -2.90 -9.98 -0.53
C GLY A 132 -4.17 -10.80 -0.24
N THR A 133 -4.02 -12.10 -0.25
CA THR A 133 -5.12 -13.05 -0.03
C THR A 133 -5.10 -13.63 1.38
N SER A 134 -4.05 -13.34 2.14
CA SER A 134 -3.90 -13.77 3.53
C SER A 134 -4.80 -12.98 4.48
N ALA A 135 -5.17 -13.60 5.59
CA ALA A 135 -5.90 -12.95 6.66
C ALA A 135 -4.98 -12.32 7.72
N LEU A 136 -3.79 -12.87 7.90
CA LEU A 136 -2.84 -12.49 8.95
C LEU A 136 -1.42 -12.20 8.45
N LEU A 137 -1.14 -12.33 7.17
CA LEU A 137 0.20 -12.15 6.60
C LEU A 137 0.30 -10.85 5.79
N GLY A 138 -0.37 -9.78 6.23
CA GLY A 138 -0.47 -8.54 5.48
C GLY A 138 0.86 -7.82 5.26
N GLU A 139 1.80 -7.94 6.21
CA GLU A 139 3.10 -7.28 6.12
C GLU A 139 4.09 -8.05 5.23
N ILE A 140 4.01 -9.38 5.22
CA ILE A 140 4.98 -10.22 4.50
C ILE A 140 4.41 -10.85 3.22
N ASP A 141 3.09 -10.86 3.04
CA ASP A 141 2.37 -11.38 1.87
C ASP A 141 1.43 -10.33 1.29
N ASN A 142 1.89 -9.13 1.16
CA ASN A 142 1.19 -8.10 0.39
C ASN A 142 1.42 -8.41 -1.09
N GLY A 143 0.65 -9.36 -1.59
CA GLY A 143 0.71 -9.74 -3.00
C GLY A 143 0.20 -8.61 -3.88
N GLY A 144 1.08 -7.76 -4.35
CA GLY A 144 0.82 -6.59 -5.16
C GLY A 144 -0.37 -6.67 -6.12
N ARG A 145 -0.72 -5.58 -6.75
CA ARG A 145 -1.82 -5.53 -7.72
C ARG A 145 -1.66 -6.64 -8.75
N ALA A 146 -2.61 -7.56 -8.82
CA ALA A 146 -2.59 -8.64 -9.79
C ALA A 146 -3.97 -8.79 -10.44
N THR A 147 -3.96 -9.15 -11.72
CA THR A 147 -5.15 -9.35 -12.53
C THR A 147 -5.57 -10.81 -12.55
N ASN A 148 -6.86 -11.05 -12.75
CA ASN A 148 -7.42 -12.40 -12.90
C ASN A 148 -7.22 -13.31 -11.70
N LYS A 149 -7.33 -12.74 -10.50
CA LYS A 149 -7.33 -13.50 -9.25
C LYS A 149 -8.63 -14.25 -9.05
N ILE A 150 -8.57 -15.37 -8.38
CA ILE A 150 -9.72 -16.08 -7.81
C ILE A 150 -9.39 -16.55 -6.41
N ASP A 151 -10.33 -16.38 -5.48
CA ASP A 151 -10.22 -16.84 -4.10
C ASP A 151 -11.52 -17.55 -3.72
N LEU A 152 -11.40 -18.76 -3.23
CA LEU A 152 -12.50 -19.62 -2.78
C LEU A 152 -12.32 -19.89 -1.29
N ARG A 153 -13.35 -19.61 -0.49
CA ARG A 153 -13.32 -19.79 0.98
C ARG A 153 -14.53 -20.55 1.47
N THR A 154 -14.30 -21.46 2.42
CA THR A 154 -15.40 -22.16 3.11
C THR A 154 -15.04 -22.39 4.58
N LYS A 155 -16.05 -22.68 5.40
CA LYS A 155 -15.84 -23.02 6.81
C LYS A 155 -15.92 -24.54 7.00
N VAL A 156 -14.93 -25.09 7.68
CA VAL A 156 -14.86 -26.51 8.03
C VAL A 156 -14.50 -26.63 9.51
N GLY A 157 -15.41 -27.15 10.34
CA GLY A 157 -15.14 -27.40 11.75
C GLY A 157 -14.69 -26.17 12.56
N GLY A 158 -15.18 -24.97 12.21
CA GLY A 158 -14.79 -23.72 12.87
C GLY A 158 -13.56 -23.03 12.28
N ALA A 159 -12.81 -23.70 11.42
CA ALA A 159 -11.73 -23.11 10.63
C ALA A 159 -12.27 -22.54 9.29
N THR A 160 -11.64 -21.53 8.77
CA THR A 160 -11.82 -21.08 7.38
C THR A 160 -10.71 -21.69 6.54
N VAL A 161 -11.09 -22.49 5.56
CA VAL A 161 -10.16 -23.05 4.56
C VAL A 161 -10.32 -22.26 3.27
N TYR A 162 -9.21 -21.95 2.62
CA TYR A 162 -9.25 -21.20 1.37
C TYR A 162 -8.20 -21.70 0.38
N VAL A 163 -8.49 -21.50 -0.88
CA VAL A 163 -7.62 -21.79 -2.02
C VAL A 163 -7.86 -20.76 -3.11
N GLY A 164 -6.83 -20.40 -3.82
CA GLY A 164 -6.95 -19.45 -4.90
C GLY A 164 -5.71 -19.37 -5.77
N ASN A 165 -5.73 -18.36 -6.62
CA ASN A 165 -4.64 -18.04 -7.54
C ASN A 165 -4.30 -16.56 -7.38
N ASN A 166 -3.02 -16.22 -7.20
CA ASN A 166 -2.55 -14.84 -7.11
C ASN A 166 -2.63 -14.05 -8.42
N GLY A 167 -3.12 -14.68 -9.49
CA GLY A 167 -3.23 -14.03 -10.78
C GLY A 167 -1.88 -13.72 -11.42
N ARG A 168 -1.89 -12.80 -12.37
CA ARG A 168 -0.69 -12.31 -13.04
C ARG A 168 -0.37 -10.91 -12.52
N SER A 169 0.88 -10.68 -12.17
CA SER A 169 1.36 -9.31 -11.93
C SER A 169 1.22 -8.50 -13.21
N ASP A 170 0.50 -7.38 -13.16
CA ASP A 170 0.36 -6.46 -14.28
C ASP A 170 1.55 -5.48 -14.29
N THR A 171 2.72 -6.00 -14.58
CA THR A 171 3.91 -5.18 -14.84
C THR A 171 3.88 -4.69 -16.27
N GLY A 172 2.86 -3.95 -16.68
CA GLY A 172 2.82 -3.10 -17.88
C GLY A 172 3.47 -3.54 -19.19
N GLU A 173 3.89 -4.79 -19.33
CA GLU A 173 4.66 -5.27 -20.45
C GLU A 173 3.90 -6.25 -21.35
N SER A 174 3.75 -5.80 -22.55
CA SER A 174 3.55 -6.52 -23.82
C SER A 174 3.02 -7.95 -23.76
N HIS A 175 1.82 -8.11 -24.24
CA HIS A 175 1.11 -9.39 -24.44
C HIS A 175 1.74 -10.33 -25.50
N THR A 176 3.01 -10.18 -25.82
CA THR A 176 3.74 -11.00 -26.80
C THR A 176 4.70 -11.96 -26.12
N GLY A 177 4.16 -12.91 -25.42
CA GLY A 177 4.95 -14.01 -24.87
C GLY A 177 4.04 -14.92 -24.08
N ASN A 178 3.87 -16.12 -24.56
CA ASN A 178 3.24 -17.23 -23.85
C ASN A 178 4.14 -17.64 -22.67
N THR A 179 4.36 -16.71 -21.73
CA THR A 179 4.94 -17.04 -20.45
C THR A 179 3.87 -17.85 -19.74
N ALA A 180 4.19 -19.10 -19.50
CA ALA A 180 3.39 -20.03 -18.72
C ALA A 180 2.70 -19.26 -17.59
N LEU A 181 1.41 -19.49 -17.45
CA LEU A 181 0.67 -19.13 -16.25
C LEU A 181 1.50 -19.73 -15.10
N ASN A 182 2.33 -18.91 -14.47
CA ASN A 182 2.94 -19.33 -13.23
C ASN A 182 1.75 -19.62 -12.34
N ASN A 183 1.55 -20.90 -12.04
CA ASN A 183 0.50 -21.38 -11.19
C ASN A 183 0.82 -20.97 -9.76
N ASN A 184 0.78 -19.68 -9.46
CA ASN A 184 0.87 -19.15 -8.13
C ASN A 184 -0.42 -19.46 -7.37
N MET A 185 -0.69 -20.76 -7.29
CA MET A 185 -1.79 -21.27 -6.48
C MET A 185 -1.37 -21.16 -5.03
N TYR A 186 -2.26 -20.63 -4.23
CA TYR A 186 -2.12 -20.63 -2.78
C TYR A 186 -3.23 -21.43 -2.13
N ALA A 187 -2.96 -21.92 -0.95
CA ALA A 187 -3.96 -22.55 -0.08
C ALA A 187 -3.66 -22.20 1.38
N GLY A 188 -4.69 -22.08 2.18
CA GLY A 188 -4.46 -21.79 3.60
C GLY A 188 -5.64 -22.15 4.48
N VAL A 189 -5.38 -22.06 5.77
CA VAL A 189 -6.35 -22.28 6.83
C VAL A 189 -6.21 -21.22 7.91
N VAL A 190 -7.32 -20.63 8.30
CA VAL A 190 -7.41 -19.69 9.42
C VAL A 190 -8.28 -20.30 10.50
N MET A 191 -7.79 -20.31 11.74
CA MET A 191 -8.52 -20.88 12.88
C MET A 191 -8.29 -20.06 14.14
N ASN A 192 -9.24 -20.16 15.08
CA ASN A 192 -9.07 -19.60 16.42
C ASN A 192 -8.61 -20.71 17.37
N VAL A 193 -7.51 -20.45 18.06
CA VAL A 193 -6.90 -21.37 19.02
C VAL A 193 -6.59 -20.62 20.32
N GLY A 194 -7.24 -20.98 21.42
CA GLY A 194 -6.93 -20.40 22.73
C GLY A 194 -7.05 -18.89 22.84
N GLY A 195 -7.93 -18.26 22.04
CA GLY A 195 -8.10 -16.79 22.01
C GLY A 195 -7.21 -16.08 21.00
N ALA A 196 -6.30 -16.80 20.35
CA ALA A 196 -5.53 -16.29 19.21
C ALA A 196 -6.16 -16.73 17.89
N THR A 197 -5.99 -15.92 16.85
CA THR A 197 -6.23 -16.32 15.46
C THR A 197 -4.91 -16.74 14.84
N VAL A 198 -4.91 -17.90 14.20
CA VAL A 198 -3.73 -18.50 13.55
C VAL A 198 -4.04 -18.72 12.08
N GLU A 199 -3.09 -18.41 11.21
CA GLU A 199 -3.11 -18.70 9.78
C GLU A 199 -1.89 -19.54 9.41
N LEU A 200 -2.15 -20.59 8.62
CA LEU A 200 -1.13 -21.35 7.91
C LEU A 200 -1.45 -21.23 6.43
N LYS A 201 -0.47 -20.88 5.63
CA LYS A 201 -0.64 -20.64 4.20
C LYS A 201 0.53 -21.22 3.41
N LYS A 202 0.21 -21.93 2.34
CA LYS A 202 1.11 -22.20 1.23
C LYS A 202 0.92 -21.08 0.22
N LEU A 203 1.91 -20.23 0.04
CA LEU A 203 1.86 -19.05 -0.83
C LEU A 203 2.08 -19.42 -2.30
N ASP A 204 3.00 -20.34 -2.53
CA ASP A 204 3.30 -20.98 -3.80
C ASP A 204 4.03 -22.32 -3.54
N GLU A 205 4.63 -22.96 -4.55
CA GLU A 205 5.29 -24.26 -4.37
C GLU A 205 6.52 -24.21 -3.44
N ASP A 206 7.19 -23.07 -3.34
CA ASP A 206 8.44 -22.90 -2.59
C ASP A 206 8.28 -22.05 -1.32
N THR A 207 7.11 -21.42 -1.10
CA THR A 207 6.92 -20.43 -0.06
C THR A 207 5.80 -20.80 0.88
N ASP A 208 6.11 -20.86 2.17
CA ASP A 208 5.18 -21.08 3.26
C ASP A 208 5.01 -19.81 4.12
N GLY A 209 3.80 -19.60 4.64
CA GLY A 209 3.47 -18.50 5.53
C GLY A 209 2.80 -18.98 6.82
N PHE A 210 3.15 -18.34 7.92
CA PHE A 210 2.54 -18.51 9.22
C PHE A 210 2.18 -17.14 9.80
N GLY A 211 0.97 -17.00 10.31
CA GLY A 211 0.53 -15.81 11.01
C GLY A 211 -0.18 -16.14 12.32
N ILE A 212 0.04 -15.34 13.35
CA ILE A 212 -0.70 -15.39 14.59
C ILE A 212 -0.95 -13.98 15.11
N ARG A 213 -2.17 -13.71 15.55
CA ARG A 213 -2.50 -12.48 16.27
C ARG A 213 -3.47 -12.78 17.42
N GLY A 214 -3.39 -11.97 18.46
CA GLY A 214 -4.28 -12.10 19.61
C GLY A 214 -4.05 -10.99 20.61
N SER A 215 -4.70 -11.13 21.76
CA SER A 215 -4.49 -10.25 22.91
C SER A 215 -4.33 -11.10 24.16
N MET A 216 -3.34 -10.78 24.99
CA MET A 216 -3.09 -11.43 26.25
C MET A 216 -2.68 -10.42 27.30
N ALA A 217 -3.38 -10.43 28.44
CA ALA A 217 -3.11 -9.54 29.56
C ALA A 217 -3.06 -8.03 29.20
N GLY A 218 -3.88 -7.60 28.22
CA GLY A 218 -3.92 -6.21 27.75
C GLY A 218 -2.83 -5.84 26.75
N VAL A 219 -2.06 -6.83 26.29
CA VAL A 219 -1.09 -6.67 25.21
C VAL A 219 -1.64 -7.34 23.95
N ASP A 220 -1.85 -6.56 22.91
CA ASP A 220 -2.13 -7.07 21.56
C ASP A 220 -0.81 -7.49 20.93
N TYR A 221 -0.81 -8.64 20.25
CA TYR A 221 0.36 -9.16 19.57
C TYR A 221 0.02 -9.67 18.18
N ARG A 222 1.00 -9.55 17.28
CA ARG A 222 0.99 -10.09 15.92
C ARG A 222 2.38 -10.61 15.60
N LEU A 223 2.44 -11.79 14.98
CA LEU A 223 3.65 -12.37 14.43
C LEU A 223 3.32 -12.95 13.06
N GLU A 224 4.15 -12.67 12.09
CA GLU A 224 4.08 -13.23 10.75
C GLU A 224 5.44 -13.80 10.37
N GLN A 225 5.44 -14.92 9.70
CA GLN A 225 6.64 -15.55 9.18
C GLN A 225 6.39 -16.04 7.76
N LYS A 226 7.35 -15.81 6.90
CA LYS A 226 7.42 -16.30 5.54
C LYS A 226 8.73 -17.04 5.35
N SER A 227 8.66 -18.27 4.88
CA SER A 227 9.82 -19.09 4.53
C SER A 227 9.81 -19.34 3.03
N ASP A 228 10.89 -18.95 2.36
CA ASP A 228 11.09 -19.14 0.92
C ASP A 228 12.32 -20.03 0.69
N THR A 229 12.09 -21.27 0.26
CA THR A 229 13.14 -22.27 0.09
C THR A 229 13.97 -22.07 -1.18
N ALA A 230 13.44 -21.35 -2.18
CA ALA A 230 14.08 -21.29 -3.49
C ALA A 230 15.28 -20.32 -3.55
N ALA A 231 15.25 -19.16 -2.91
CA ALA A 231 16.37 -18.21 -2.95
C ALA A 231 16.32 -17.03 -1.98
N LYS A 232 15.20 -16.76 -1.33
CA LYS A 232 14.97 -15.45 -0.65
C LYS A 232 15.14 -15.48 0.87
N GLY A 233 15.23 -16.68 1.47
CA GLY A 233 15.37 -16.83 2.91
C GLY A 233 14.08 -16.55 3.67
N ASP A 234 14.19 -16.53 4.98
CA ASP A 234 13.06 -16.30 5.88
C ASP A 234 12.86 -14.81 6.15
N THR A 235 11.61 -14.42 6.36
CA THR A 235 11.24 -13.09 6.82
C THR A 235 10.28 -13.23 7.99
N THR A 236 10.56 -12.50 9.05
CA THR A 236 9.70 -12.46 10.25
C THR A 236 9.31 -11.01 10.53
N PHE A 237 8.03 -10.78 10.74
CA PHE A 237 7.47 -9.54 11.24
C PHE A 237 6.86 -9.79 12.61
N GLY A 238 7.05 -8.88 13.56
CA GLY A 238 6.40 -8.93 14.86
C GLY A 238 5.95 -7.56 15.34
N GLU A 239 4.78 -7.53 15.99
CA GLU A 239 4.21 -6.32 16.57
C GLU A 239 3.63 -6.61 17.96
N LEU A 240 3.89 -5.70 18.90
CA LEU A 240 3.30 -5.67 20.23
C LEU A 240 2.70 -4.30 20.48
N LYS A 241 1.50 -4.24 21.04
CA LYS A 241 0.83 -3.00 21.36
C LYS A 241 0.07 -3.11 22.68
N THR A 242 0.15 -2.08 23.52
CA THR A 242 -0.61 -2.00 24.77
C THR A 242 -1.00 -0.57 25.08
N THR A 243 -1.99 -0.37 25.95
CA THR A 243 -2.38 0.96 26.42
C THR A 243 -2.31 1.03 27.93
N VAL A 244 -1.53 1.96 28.42
CA VAL A 244 -1.35 2.21 29.86
C VAL A 244 -1.66 3.68 30.16
N ASN A 245 -2.62 3.92 31.03
CA ASN A 245 -3.02 5.27 31.45
C ASN A 245 -3.33 6.23 30.27
N GLY A 246 -3.97 5.73 29.22
CA GLY A 246 -4.33 6.52 28.04
C GLY A 246 -3.18 6.76 27.05
N VAL A 247 -2.00 6.20 27.32
CA VAL A 247 -0.88 6.18 26.36
C VAL A 247 -0.81 4.80 25.73
N THR A 248 -0.92 4.74 24.41
CA THR A 248 -0.68 3.54 23.64
C THR A 248 0.80 3.43 23.33
N LEU A 249 1.39 2.31 23.70
CA LEU A 249 2.78 1.96 23.43
C LEU A 249 2.82 0.83 22.39
N GLY A 250 3.73 0.90 21.47
CA GLY A 250 3.92 -0.09 20.44
C GLY A 250 5.40 -0.40 20.20
N TYR A 251 5.66 -1.62 19.79
CA TYR A 251 6.95 -2.08 19.27
C TYR A 251 6.68 -2.96 18.07
N ALA A 252 7.42 -2.74 16.99
CA ALA A 252 7.39 -3.61 15.83
C ALA A 252 8.80 -3.86 15.31
N PHE A 253 9.01 -5.04 14.73
CA PHE A 253 10.26 -5.41 14.10
C PHE A 253 10.03 -6.22 12.85
N VAL A 254 11.01 -6.15 11.97
CA VAL A 254 11.18 -7.06 10.85
C VAL A 254 12.58 -7.62 10.91
N ASP A 255 12.72 -8.90 10.64
CA ASP A 255 13.98 -9.59 10.47
C ASP A 255 13.91 -10.43 9.18
N ALA A 256 14.88 -10.25 8.30
CA ALA A 256 14.90 -10.91 7.00
C ALA A 256 16.31 -11.41 6.67
N ASP A 257 16.42 -12.68 6.30
CA ASP A 257 17.70 -13.32 5.95
C ASP A 257 18.33 -12.73 4.67
N LYS A 258 17.50 -12.18 3.80
CA LYS A 258 17.90 -11.58 2.51
C LYS A 258 16.97 -10.42 2.19
N VAL A 259 17.39 -9.62 1.19
CA VAL A 259 16.56 -8.55 0.65
C VAL A 259 15.15 -9.05 0.38
N ASN A 260 14.22 -8.65 1.21
CA ASN A 260 12.84 -9.04 1.10
C ASN A 260 11.93 -7.85 0.92
N GLN A 261 10.88 -8.13 0.20
CA GLN A 261 9.76 -7.25 0.00
C GLN A 261 8.92 -7.25 1.28
N ILE A 262 9.28 -6.39 2.20
CA ILE A 262 8.37 -6.00 3.26
C ILE A 262 7.52 -4.91 2.65
N THR A 263 6.29 -5.22 2.43
CA THR A 263 5.31 -4.26 1.97
C THR A 263 4.61 -3.75 3.21
N GLU A 264 4.82 -2.50 3.49
CA GLU A 264 4.06 -1.76 4.47
C GLU A 264 2.57 -1.86 4.16
N ASP A 265 1.71 -1.95 5.20
CA ASP A 265 0.44 -1.25 5.16
C ASP A 265 -0.50 -1.51 6.33
N ASP A 266 -0.39 -2.63 7.04
CA ASP A 266 -1.35 -2.94 8.09
C ASP A 266 -0.84 -2.61 9.50
N SER A 267 0.44 -2.24 9.65
CA SER A 267 1.00 -1.89 10.94
C SER A 267 0.78 -0.42 11.28
N ALA A 268 0.07 -0.16 12.37
CA ALA A 268 -0.06 1.18 12.92
C ALA A 268 1.25 1.74 13.50
N ILE A 269 2.27 0.90 13.63
CA ILE A 269 3.54 1.23 14.27
C ILE A 269 4.56 1.71 13.25
N PHE A 270 4.70 1.06 12.12
CA PHE A 270 5.67 1.46 11.09
C PHE A 270 5.41 2.88 10.57
N ALA A 271 6.50 3.63 10.39
CA ALA A 271 6.48 5.00 9.86
C ALA A 271 7.37 5.20 8.63
N VAL A 272 8.16 4.20 8.26
CA VAL A 272 9.16 4.37 7.19
C VAL A 272 8.53 4.06 5.86
N GLU A 273 8.18 5.11 5.13
CA GLU A 273 7.78 4.99 3.73
C GLU A 273 9.01 4.70 2.83
N GLY A 274 8.85 3.75 1.96
CA GLY A 274 9.55 3.70 0.66
C GLY A 274 10.87 2.97 0.59
N ASN A 275 11.47 2.38 1.65
CA ASN A 275 12.73 1.65 1.51
C ASN A 275 12.93 0.43 2.43
N ILE A 276 11.89 -0.06 3.05
CA ILE A 276 11.95 -1.28 3.87
C ILE A 276 12.22 -2.50 2.99
N ALA A 277 11.81 -2.45 1.73
CA ALA A 277 11.97 -3.54 0.75
C ALA A 277 13.42 -4.00 0.52
N THR A 278 14.41 -3.24 0.96
CA THR A 278 15.84 -3.60 0.81
C THR A 278 16.55 -3.79 2.13
N ALA A 279 15.84 -3.70 3.27
CA ALA A 279 16.42 -3.82 4.59
C ALA A 279 16.52 -5.28 5.05
N ASP A 280 17.57 -5.62 5.79
CA ASP A 280 17.69 -6.90 6.49
C ASP A 280 16.88 -6.89 7.79
N GLY A 281 16.51 -5.73 8.30
CA GLY A 281 15.71 -5.61 9.49
C GLY A 281 15.24 -4.19 9.75
N VAL A 282 14.18 -4.08 10.53
CA VAL A 282 13.64 -2.83 11.03
C VAL A 282 13.24 -3.04 12.49
N ASP A 283 13.60 -2.09 13.35
CA ASP A 283 13.13 -2.03 14.72
C ASP A 283 12.47 -0.67 14.94
N GLN A 284 11.27 -0.66 15.52
CA GLN A 284 10.56 0.58 15.77
C GLN A 284 9.75 0.56 17.06
N ILE A 285 9.77 1.67 17.79
CA ILE A 285 8.89 1.93 18.92
C ILE A 285 7.88 3.03 18.56
N MET A 286 6.73 2.99 19.20
CA MET A 286 5.68 4.00 19.09
C MET A 286 5.12 4.34 20.46
N ALA A 287 4.82 5.62 20.67
CA ALA A 287 3.98 6.09 21.77
C ALA A 287 2.92 7.04 21.22
N SER A 288 1.66 6.83 21.59
CA SER A 288 0.55 7.67 21.11
C SER A 288 -0.40 7.99 22.26
N THR A 289 -0.87 9.24 22.33
CA THR A 289 -1.87 9.68 23.30
C THR A 289 -2.79 10.73 22.69
N SER A 290 -3.93 10.96 23.34
CA SER A 290 -4.86 12.02 22.94
C SER A 290 -4.90 13.11 23.98
N PHE A 291 -4.77 14.37 23.57
CA PHE A 291 -4.83 15.54 24.41
C PHE A 291 -5.59 16.67 23.71
N ASP A 292 -6.60 17.22 24.35
CA ASP A 292 -7.42 18.35 23.86
C ASP A 292 -7.92 18.17 22.41
N GLY A 293 -8.42 16.96 22.11
CA GLY A 293 -8.93 16.61 20.76
C GLY A 293 -7.86 16.37 19.70
N ASN A 294 -6.58 16.47 20.09
CA ASN A 294 -5.48 16.08 19.21
C ASN A 294 -4.99 14.69 19.59
N LYS A 295 -4.68 13.87 18.60
CA LYS A 295 -3.90 12.64 18.78
C LYS A 295 -2.46 12.96 18.44
N VAL A 296 -1.56 12.75 19.41
CA VAL A 296 -0.12 12.92 19.23
C VAL A 296 0.52 11.54 19.18
N THR A 297 1.32 11.30 18.17
CA THR A 297 2.05 10.03 17.99
C THR A 297 3.53 10.34 17.80
N PHE A 298 4.34 9.64 18.56
CA PHE A 298 5.80 9.61 18.44
C PHE A 298 6.22 8.24 17.96
N LYS A 299 7.13 8.20 17.01
CA LYS A 299 7.76 6.98 16.50
C LYS A 299 9.26 7.20 16.40
N ASN A 300 10.02 6.15 16.73
CA ASN A 300 11.47 6.14 16.55
C ASN A 300 11.90 4.72 16.20
N GLY A 301 12.84 4.59 15.30
CA GLY A 301 13.30 3.29 14.86
C GLY A 301 14.55 3.35 14.01
N SER A 302 15.03 2.17 13.65
CA SER A 302 16.18 1.98 12.80
C SER A 302 15.88 0.96 11.70
N VAL A 303 16.45 1.21 10.52
CA VAL A 303 16.43 0.30 9.38
C VAL A 303 17.87 -0.19 9.18
N LYS A 304 18.08 -1.48 9.31
CA LYS A 304 19.41 -2.10 9.09
C LYS A 304 19.65 -2.22 7.59
N LYS A 305 20.87 -1.92 7.17
CA LYS A 305 21.27 -2.04 5.77
C LYS A 305 21.05 -3.45 5.25
N GLY A 306 20.42 -3.56 4.08
CA GLY A 306 20.29 -4.81 3.37
C GLY A 306 21.44 -5.07 2.39
N ILE A 307 21.40 -6.20 1.74
CA ILE A 307 22.44 -6.66 0.79
C ILE A 307 22.74 -5.61 -0.29
N ASN A 308 21.75 -4.80 -0.67
CA ASN A 308 21.88 -3.77 -1.70
C ASN A 308 21.92 -2.33 -1.15
N SER A 309 21.90 -2.15 0.16
CA SER A 309 22.02 -0.86 0.82
C SER A 309 23.34 -0.79 1.58
N THR A 310 24.06 0.31 1.45
CA THR A 310 25.30 0.55 2.18
C THR A 310 25.11 1.31 3.49
N THR A 311 23.86 1.63 3.84
CA THR A 311 23.55 2.66 4.82
C THR A 311 22.49 2.19 5.79
N ASP A 312 22.81 2.17 7.08
CA ASP A 312 21.80 2.10 8.13
C ASP A 312 21.07 3.45 8.22
N LEU A 313 19.80 3.43 8.54
CA LEU A 313 18.96 4.61 8.65
C LEU A 313 18.28 4.62 10.02
N ASP A 314 18.53 5.65 10.80
CA ASP A 314 17.73 5.95 11.99
C ASP A 314 16.67 7.01 11.66
N PHE A 315 15.52 6.90 12.26
CA PHE A 315 14.47 7.89 12.04
C PHE A 315 13.70 8.22 13.33
N THR A 316 13.21 9.44 13.36
CA THR A 316 12.27 9.92 14.40
C THR A 316 11.12 10.63 13.71
N GLN A 317 9.90 10.30 14.12
CA GLN A 317 8.68 10.92 13.59
C GLN A 317 7.78 11.39 14.73
N VAL A 318 7.26 12.59 14.58
CA VAL A 318 6.20 13.14 15.43
C VAL A 318 5.02 13.51 14.54
N SER A 319 3.85 12.99 14.87
CA SER A 319 2.61 13.30 14.15
C SER A 319 1.55 13.83 15.10
N VAL A 320 0.83 14.85 14.68
CA VAL A 320 -0.33 15.40 15.36
C VAL A 320 -1.51 15.37 14.43
N SER A 321 -2.57 14.67 14.83
CA SER A 321 -3.82 14.62 14.06
C SER A 321 -4.99 15.19 14.85
N ARG A 322 -5.92 15.85 14.16
CA ARG A 322 -7.13 16.46 14.72
C ARG A 322 -8.31 16.31 13.78
N ALA A 323 -9.41 15.80 14.32
CA ALA A 323 -10.70 15.87 13.63
C ALA A 323 -11.24 17.32 13.69
N LEU A 324 -11.61 17.86 12.54
CA LEU A 324 -12.17 19.21 12.40
C LEU A 324 -13.71 19.17 12.45
N ALA A 325 -14.31 20.28 12.86
CA ALA A 325 -15.78 20.40 12.94
C ALA A 325 -16.48 20.22 11.57
N SER A 326 -15.75 20.40 10.47
CA SER A 326 -16.23 20.18 9.11
C SER A 326 -16.35 18.70 8.70
N GLY A 327 -15.91 17.76 9.55
CA GLY A 327 -15.80 16.34 9.21
C GLY A 327 -14.49 15.97 8.51
N ALA A 328 -13.60 16.94 8.30
CA ALA A 328 -12.25 16.70 7.82
C ALA A 328 -11.33 16.24 8.98
N ASN A 329 -10.24 15.56 8.63
CA ASN A 329 -9.13 15.28 9.53
C ASN A 329 -7.88 16.00 9.03
N ALA A 330 -7.20 16.74 9.90
CA ALA A 330 -5.92 17.38 9.62
C ALA A 330 -4.81 16.61 10.33
N VAL A 331 -3.70 16.35 9.62
CA VAL A 331 -2.51 15.69 10.18
C VAL A 331 -1.30 16.53 9.83
N VAL A 332 -0.42 16.71 10.80
CA VAL A 332 0.90 17.31 10.62
C VAL A 332 1.93 16.31 11.11
N THR A 333 2.85 15.94 10.26
CA THR A 333 3.91 14.96 10.55
C THR A 333 5.27 15.58 10.27
N TYR A 334 6.18 15.47 11.24
CA TYR A 334 7.58 15.82 11.08
C TYR A 334 8.43 14.58 11.25
N THR A 335 9.29 14.32 10.27
CA THR A 335 10.18 13.15 10.22
C THR A 335 11.61 13.59 10.01
N THR A 336 12.52 13.11 10.85
CA THR A 336 13.97 13.21 10.64
C THR A 336 14.48 11.82 10.28
N LYS A 337 15.38 11.76 9.30
CA LYS A 337 16.07 10.54 8.87
C LYS A 337 17.58 10.80 8.86
N ASP A 338 18.31 10.05 9.68
CA ASP A 338 19.76 10.12 9.81
C ASP A 338 20.35 8.87 9.14
N ALA A 339 21.15 9.08 8.14
CA ALA A 339 21.73 7.98 7.36
C ALA A 339 23.26 7.92 7.53
N THR A 340 23.79 6.78 7.95
CA THR A 340 25.20 6.59 8.36
C THR A 340 26.24 6.97 7.29
N ALA A 341 25.89 6.97 6.00
CA ALA A 341 26.78 7.27 4.88
C ALA A 341 26.16 8.24 3.86
N SER A 342 25.09 8.93 4.22
CA SER A 342 24.41 9.89 3.36
C SER A 342 24.00 11.11 4.18
N THR A 343 23.39 12.05 3.54
CA THR A 343 22.97 13.30 4.16
C THR A 343 21.63 13.11 4.85
N ASP A 344 21.51 13.64 6.07
CA ASP A 344 20.27 13.62 6.85
C ASP A 344 19.14 14.30 6.09
N THR A 345 17.91 13.83 6.30
CA THR A 345 16.73 14.38 5.63
C THR A 345 15.66 14.70 6.65
N ASP A 346 15.19 15.94 6.60
CA ASP A 346 14.04 16.40 7.36
C ASP A 346 12.83 16.57 6.45
N THR A 347 11.67 16.09 6.88
CA THR A 347 10.42 16.22 6.13
C THR A 347 9.31 16.72 7.03
N LEU A 348 8.64 17.79 6.59
CA LEU A 348 7.37 18.24 7.16
C LEU A 348 6.27 17.90 6.16
N GLU A 349 5.28 17.17 6.64
CA GLU A 349 4.08 16.81 5.89
C GLU A 349 2.85 17.42 6.56
N VAL A 350 1.95 17.95 5.74
CA VAL A 350 0.64 18.42 6.16
C VAL A 350 -0.41 17.75 5.29
N GLU A 351 -1.31 17.01 5.93
CA GLU A 351 -2.41 16.30 5.27
C GLU A 351 -3.76 16.88 5.70
N LEU A 352 -4.66 17.02 4.76
CA LEU A 352 -6.07 17.27 4.98
C LEU A 352 -6.88 16.18 4.28
N ASN A 353 -7.64 15.41 5.06
CA ASN A 353 -8.44 14.29 4.57
C ASN A 353 -9.93 14.53 4.87
N VAL A 354 -10.79 14.32 3.87
CA VAL A 354 -12.24 14.44 3.98
C VAL A 354 -12.89 13.17 3.45
N SER A 355 -13.64 12.46 4.30
CA SER A 355 -14.46 11.30 3.90
C SER A 355 -15.89 11.72 3.53
N PHE A 356 -16.51 11.03 2.56
CA PHE A 356 -17.88 11.30 2.11
C PHE A 356 -18.60 10.02 1.62
#